data_2b0705c5dbd295f033a174abb547a85a
#
_entry.id   2b0705c5dbd295f033a174abb547a85a
#
_cell.length_a   1.000
_cell.length_b   1.000
_cell.length_c   1.000
_cell.angle_alpha   90.00
_cell.angle_beta   90.00
_cell.angle_gamma   90.00
#
_symmetry.space_group_name_H-M   'P 1'
#
loop_
_entity.id
_entity.type
_entity.pdbx_description
1 polymer ?
#
loop_
_entity_poly.entity_id
_entity_poly.type
_entity_poly.pdbx_seq_one_letter_code
_entity_poly.pdbx_strand_id
1 'polypeptide(L)'
;MSESVIAVDIRAETPAHLDQVREVHRRAFDGDPRVPGLVDALRAAPAPLSPLSFVATIGDRVIGHVLLSASRVDAPERLVDVLVLSPLGVLPEHQRQGIGGRLVAHALDAADARSIPLVFLEGSPDYYGRRGFESASAVGFRSPSLRIPDVAFQVARLSSYEPWMTGTLVYAETFWALDCVGLRQ
;
A
#
# COMPACT_ATOMS: atom_id res chain seq x y z
N MET A 1 -39.35 -4.21 -2.34
CA MET A 1 -38.54 -3.16 -1.68
C MET A 1 -37.15 -3.29 -2.24
N SER A 2 -36.72 -2.37 -3.10
CA SER A 2 -35.36 -2.36 -3.65
C SER A 2 -34.40 -2.02 -2.51
N GLU A 3 -33.54 -2.95 -2.10
CA GLU A 3 -32.34 -2.61 -1.33
C GLU A 3 -31.53 -1.65 -2.18
N SER A 4 -31.46 -0.41 -1.74
CA SER A 4 -30.58 0.59 -2.33
C SER A 4 -29.15 0.07 -2.15
N VAL A 5 -28.55 -0.44 -3.21
CA VAL A 5 -27.12 -0.79 -3.21
C VAL A 5 -26.37 0.51 -2.91
N ILE A 6 -25.86 0.62 -1.70
CA ILE A 6 -25.06 1.79 -1.29
C ILE A 6 -23.83 1.80 -2.19
N ALA A 7 -23.77 2.76 -3.10
CA ALA A 7 -22.68 2.86 -4.07
C ALA A 7 -21.39 3.31 -3.33
N VAL A 8 -20.39 2.44 -3.36
CA VAL A 8 -19.03 2.79 -2.91
C VAL A 8 -18.26 3.35 -4.09
N ASP A 9 -17.75 4.56 -3.97
CA ASP A 9 -16.88 5.21 -4.94
C ASP A 9 -15.42 5.14 -4.50
N ILE A 10 -14.49 5.01 -5.46
CA ILE A 10 -13.04 5.06 -5.20
C ILE A 10 -12.46 6.21 -6.01
N ARG A 11 -11.78 7.11 -5.30
CA ARG A 11 -11.23 8.34 -5.90
C ARG A 11 -9.93 8.75 -5.21
N ALA A 12 -9.20 9.65 -5.86
CA ALA A 12 -8.00 10.22 -5.27
C ALA A 12 -8.33 10.95 -3.96
N GLU A 13 -7.45 10.78 -2.98
CA GLU A 13 -7.53 11.53 -1.73
C GLU A 13 -7.33 13.03 -1.97
N THR A 14 -8.05 13.84 -1.22
CA THR A 14 -7.90 15.30 -1.19
C THR A 14 -7.65 15.78 0.24
N PRO A 15 -7.18 17.02 0.46
CA PRO A 15 -7.00 17.57 1.80
C PRO A 15 -8.25 17.51 2.70
N ALA A 16 -9.44 17.53 2.11
CA ALA A 16 -10.70 17.42 2.85
C ALA A 16 -10.93 16.03 3.50
N HIS A 17 -10.20 15.00 3.04
CA HIS A 17 -10.33 13.64 3.54
C HIS A 17 -9.39 13.31 4.72
N LEU A 18 -8.39 14.16 5.02
CA LEU A 18 -7.28 13.83 5.93
C LEU A 18 -7.73 13.34 7.31
N ASP A 19 -8.68 14.02 7.95
CA ASP A 19 -9.14 13.64 9.27
C ASP A 19 -9.91 12.32 9.26
N GLN A 20 -10.73 12.10 8.22
CA GLN A 20 -11.44 10.84 8.04
C GLN A 20 -10.49 9.68 7.73
N VAL A 21 -9.42 9.91 6.96
CA VAL A 21 -8.38 8.90 6.68
C VAL A 21 -7.65 8.50 7.96
N ARG A 22 -7.29 9.45 8.83
CA ARG A 22 -6.71 9.15 10.15
C ARG A 22 -7.64 8.26 10.98
N GLU A 23 -8.93 8.59 11.00
CA GLU A 23 -9.94 7.80 11.72
C GLU A 23 -10.10 6.40 11.15
N VAL A 24 -10.10 6.23 9.82
CA VAL A 24 -10.13 4.91 9.17
C VAL A 24 -8.97 4.05 9.67
N HIS A 25 -7.74 4.56 9.65
CA HIS A 25 -6.58 3.80 10.09
C HIS A 25 -6.56 3.54 11.59
N ARG A 26 -6.93 4.53 12.41
CA ARG A 26 -7.05 4.34 13.86
C ARG A 26 -8.00 3.18 14.20
N ARG A 27 -9.13 3.08 13.50
CA ARG A 27 -10.13 2.03 13.75
C ARG A 27 -9.78 0.70 13.08
N ALA A 28 -9.16 0.72 11.91
CA ALA A 28 -8.79 -0.49 11.19
C ALA A 28 -7.62 -1.23 11.85
N PHE A 29 -6.78 -0.53 12.64
CA PHE A 29 -5.58 -1.06 13.30
C PHE A 29 -5.65 -0.98 14.83
N ASP A 30 -6.84 -1.22 15.38
CA ASP A 30 -7.09 -1.36 16.84
C ASP A 30 -6.56 -0.21 17.70
N GLY A 31 -6.54 1.01 17.14
CA GLY A 31 -6.08 2.22 17.81
C GLY A 31 -4.55 2.40 17.82
N ASP A 32 -3.78 1.62 17.09
CA ASP A 32 -2.32 1.83 16.97
C ASP A 32 -2.03 3.21 16.38
N PRO A 33 -1.44 4.15 17.13
CA PRO A 33 -1.22 5.52 16.67
C PRO A 33 -0.12 5.62 15.60
N ARG A 34 0.71 4.58 15.43
CA ARG A 34 1.78 4.57 14.45
C ARG A 34 1.25 4.61 13.03
N VAL A 35 0.11 3.97 12.76
CA VAL A 35 -0.42 3.84 11.40
C VAL A 35 -0.91 5.16 10.83
N PRO A 36 -1.77 5.94 11.52
CA PRO A 36 -2.10 7.30 11.06
C PRO A 36 -0.88 8.21 10.94
N GLY A 37 0.06 8.12 11.89
CA GLY A 37 1.31 8.86 11.87
C GLY A 37 2.20 8.53 10.68
N LEU A 38 2.25 7.25 10.28
CA LEU A 38 2.96 6.79 9.09
C LEU A 38 2.38 7.43 7.82
N VAL A 39 1.06 7.45 7.68
CA VAL A 39 0.39 8.05 6.52
C VAL A 39 0.75 9.53 6.38
N ASP A 40 0.66 10.29 7.47
CA ASP A 40 0.98 11.72 7.47
C ASP A 40 2.47 11.96 7.14
N ALA A 41 3.36 11.17 7.72
CA ALA A 41 4.80 11.28 7.50
C ALA A 41 5.20 10.91 6.06
N LEU A 42 4.63 9.86 5.49
CA LEU A 42 4.88 9.45 4.10
C LEU A 42 4.37 10.49 3.10
N ARG A 43 3.25 11.16 3.40
CA ARG A 43 2.73 12.26 2.58
C ARG A 43 3.67 13.46 2.56
N ALA A 44 4.27 13.78 3.70
CA ALA A 44 5.14 14.94 3.88
C ALA A 44 6.60 14.67 3.46
N ALA A 45 7.01 13.42 3.34
CA ALA A 45 8.40 13.06 3.06
C ALA A 45 8.81 13.47 1.64
N PRO A 46 10.00 14.07 1.46
CA PRO A 46 10.59 14.25 0.14
C PRO A 46 10.83 12.89 -0.51
N ALA A 47 10.36 12.73 -1.73
CA ALA A 47 10.50 11.46 -2.44
C ALA A 47 10.65 11.69 -3.95
N PRO A 48 11.34 10.78 -4.66
CA PRO A 48 11.48 10.88 -6.12
C PRO A 48 10.16 10.68 -6.85
N LEU A 49 9.22 9.96 -6.23
CA LEU A 49 7.89 9.72 -6.75
C LEU A 49 6.84 10.29 -5.78
N SER A 50 5.87 11.00 -6.33
CA SER A 50 4.70 11.42 -5.54
C SER A 50 3.91 10.19 -5.09
N PRO A 51 3.47 10.13 -3.83
CA PRO A 51 2.64 9.03 -3.36
C PRO A 51 1.31 8.96 -4.14
N LEU A 52 0.79 7.74 -4.26
CA LEU A 52 -0.57 7.47 -4.73
C LEU A 52 -1.45 7.24 -3.51
N SER A 53 -2.52 7.99 -3.38
CA SER A 53 -3.43 7.93 -2.24
C SER A 53 -4.87 7.93 -2.70
N PHE A 54 -5.63 6.91 -2.30
CA PHE A 54 -7.03 6.74 -2.71
C PHE A 54 -7.93 6.44 -1.53
N VAL A 55 -9.13 7.00 -1.58
CA VAL A 55 -10.19 6.78 -0.61
C VAL A 55 -11.35 6.00 -1.24
N ALA A 56 -11.97 5.13 -0.44
CA ALA A 56 -13.29 4.58 -0.73
C ALA A 56 -14.31 5.36 0.07
N THR A 57 -15.38 5.83 -0.58
CA THR A 57 -16.40 6.68 0.04
C THR A 57 -17.80 6.17 -0.19
N ILE A 58 -18.68 6.46 0.77
CA ILE A 58 -20.14 6.39 0.63
C ILE A 58 -20.65 7.81 0.84
N GLY A 59 -21.11 8.46 -0.24
CA GLY A 59 -21.34 9.91 -0.21
C GLY A 59 -20.07 10.65 0.16
N ASP A 60 -20.14 11.46 1.19
CA ASP A 60 -18.99 12.25 1.70
C ASP A 60 -18.19 11.54 2.81
N ARG A 61 -18.62 10.33 3.19
CA ARG A 61 -17.95 9.57 4.26
C ARG A 61 -16.86 8.68 3.69
N VAL A 62 -15.63 8.83 4.17
CA VAL A 62 -14.52 7.93 3.89
C VAL A 62 -14.67 6.66 4.73
N ILE A 63 -14.68 5.51 4.07
CA ILE A 63 -14.83 4.19 4.69
C ILE A 63 -13.60 3.29 4.49
N GLY A 64 -12.68 3.67 3.61
CA GLY A 64 -11.43 2.96 3.37
C GLY A 64 -10.39 3.87 2.73
N HIS A 65 -9.13 3.48 2.86
CA HIS A 65 -8.00 4.23 2.33
C HIS A 65 -6.82 3.31 2.02
N VAL A 66 -6.09 3.64 0.97
CA VAL A 66 -4.82 3.00 0.60
C VAL A 66 -3.79 4.06 0.23
N LEU A 67 -2.55 3.86 0.69
CA LEU A 67 -1.41 4.69 0.33
C LEU A 67 -0.32 3.83 -0.32
N LEU A 68 0.22 4.30 -1.44
CA LEU A 68 1.43 3.78 -2.05
C LEU A 68 2.49 4.87 -1.99
N SER A 69 3.64 4.58 -1.41
CA SER A 69 4.73 5.54 -1.22
C SER A 69 6.02 5.08 -1.88
N ALA A 70 6.89 6.05 -2.20
CA ALA A 70 8.14 5.80 -2.89
C ALA A 70 9.11 4.96 -2.06
N SER A 71 9.71 3.99 -2.71
CA SER A 71 10.85 3.21 -2.25
C SER A 71 11.74 2.88 -3.45
N ARG A 72 12.78 2.08 -3.27
CA ARG A 72 13.68 1.70 -4.36
C ARG A 72 14.05 0.23 -4.30
N VAL A 73 14.38 -0.32 -5.44
CA VAL A 73 15.10 -1.59 -5.55
C VAL A 73 16.54 -1.30 -5.92
N ASP A 74 17.47 -1.80 -5.13
CA ASP A 74 18.89 -1.84 -5.46
C ASP A 74 19.14 -3.01 -6.42
N ALA A 75 18.99 -2.71 -7.72
CA ALA A 75 19.16 -3.66 -8.81
C ALA A 75 20.58 -3.60 -9.38
N PRO A 76 21.04 -4.68 -10.11
CA PRO A 76 22.43 -4.75 -10.58
C PRO A 76 22.85 -3.60 -11.50
N GLU A 77 21.94 -3.08 -12.32
CA GLU A 77 22.27 -2.00 -13.27
C GLU A 77 22.17 -0.60 -12.65
N ARG A 78 21.14 -0.37 -11.83
CA ARG A 78 20.88 0.91 -11.18
C ARG A 78 19.79 0.78 -10.13
N LEU A 79 19.61 1.83 -9.33
CA LEU A 79 18.41 1.95 -8.48
C LEU A 79 17.15 2.07 -9.34
N VAL A 80 16.11 1.31 -8.99
CA VAL A 80 14.80 1.36 -9.62
C VAL A 80 13.81 2.00 -8.65
N ASP A 81 13.15 3.07 -9.08
CA ASP A 81 12.09 3.68 -8.29
C ASP A 81 10.84 2.78 -8.34
N VAL A 82 10.31 2.47 -7.16
CA VAL A 82 9.17 1.58 -6.95
C VAL A 82 8.21 2.15 -5.92
N LEU A 83 7.05 1.53 -5.74
CA LEU A 83 6.13 1.90 -4.68
C LEU A 83 5.97 0.77 -3.65
N VAL A 84 5.67 1.15 -2.43
CA VAL A 84 5.26 0.26 -1.34
C VAL A 84 3.82 0.59 -0.97
N LEU A 85 2.94 -0.41 -1.02
CA LEU A 85 1.56 -0.31 -0.58
C LEU A 85 1.52 -0.49 0.94
N SER A 86 1.36 0.60 1.64
CA SER A 86 1.22 0.64 3.11
C SER A 86 0.82 2.05 3.57
N PRO A 87 -0.23 2.17 4.39
CA PRO A 87 -1.16 1.12 4.81
C PRO A 87 -2.38 0.96 3.88
N LEU A 88 -3.10 -0.12 4.07
CA LEU A 88 -4.46 -0.34 3.57
C LEU A 88 -5.39 -0.48 4.76
N GLY A 89 -6.43 0.33 4.87
CA GLY A 89 -7.42 0.25 5.94
C GLY A 89 -8.85 0.38 5.42
N VAL A 90 -9.76 -0.35 6.05
CA VAL A 90 -11.21 -0.24 5.84
C VAL A 90 -11.87 -0.22 7.21
N LEU A 91 -12.84 0.68 7.41
CA LEU A 91 -13.60 0.73 8.67
C LEU A 91 -14.16 -0.64 9.02
N PRO A 92 -14.09 -1.09 10.30
CA PRO A 92 -14.49 -2.44 10.70
C PRO A 92 -15.88 -2.85 10.20
N GLU A 93 -16.86 -1.95 10.27
CA GLU A 93 -18.24 -2.20 9.82
C GLU A 93 -18.38 -2.37 8.29
N HIS A 94 -17.37 -1.99 7.52
CA HIS A 94 -17.34 -2.10 6.06
C HIS A 94 -16.33 -3.14 5.55
N GLN A 95 -15.66 -3.87 6.43
CA GLN A 95 -14.75 -4.95 6.05
C GLN A 95 -15.50 -6.15 5.46
N ARG A 96 -14.76 -7.02 4.75
CA ARG A 96 -15.27 -8.24 4.10
C ARG A 96 -16.38 -8.00 3.06
N GLN A 97 -16.49 -6.78 2.55
CA GLN A 97 -17.41 -6.38 1.47
C GLN A 97 -16.69 -6.09 0.15
N GLY A 98 -15.43 -6.51 0.02
CA GLY A 98 -14.62 -6.32 -1.19
C GLY A 98 -13.99 -4.94 -1.36
N ILE A 99 -14.19 -4.00 -0.44
CA ILE A 99 -13.72 -2.61 -0.55
C ILE A 99 -12.19 -2.54 -0.59
N GLY A 100 -11.50 -3.27 0.29
CA GLY A 100 -10.04 -3.33 0.28
C GLY A 100 -9.49 -3.86 -1.04
N GLY A 101 -10.11 -4.88 -1.62
CA GLY A 101 -9.73 -5.42 -2.93
C GLY A 101 -9.89 -4.41 -4.06
N ARG A 102 -10.97 -3.63 -4.05
CA ARG A 102 -11.21 -2.55 -5.03
C ARG A 102 -10.19 -1.41 -4.89
N LEU A 103 -9.82 -1.04 -3.65
CA LEU A 103 -8.77 -0.05 -3.39
C LEU A 103 -7.41 -0.53 -3.94
N VAL A 104 -7.05 -1.79 -3.68
CA VAL A 104 -5.81 -2.38 -4.20
C VAL A 104 -5.80 -2.39 -5.72
N ALA A 105 -6.85 -2.87 -6.37
CA ALA A 105 -6.95 -2.90 -7.82
C ALA A 105 -6.80 -1.50 -8.43
N HIS A 106 -7.53 -0.51 -7.90
CA HIS A 106 -7.44 0.88 -8.35
C HIS A 106 -6.04 1.46 -8.19
N ALA A 107 -5.38 1.16 -7.07
CA ALA A 107 -4.02 1.63 -6.79
C ALA A 107 -2.98 1.00 -7.74
N LEU A 108 -3.10 -0.30 -8.06
CA LEU A 108 -2.22 -0.97 -9.02
C LEU A 108 -2.42 -0.44 -10.44
N ASP A 109 -3.66 -0.21 -10.87
CA ASP A 109 -3.96 0.40 -12.17
C ASP A 109 -3.37 1.80 -12.28
N ALA A 110 -3.47 2.61 -11.23
CA ALA A 110 -2.89 3.94 -11.19
C ALA A 110 -1.35 3.92 -11.19
N ALA A 111 -0.73 2.96 -10.52
CA ALA A 111 0.72 2.76 -10.54
C ALA A 111 1.20 2.34 -11.94
N ASP A 112 0.50 1.42 -12.57
CA ASP A 112 0.80 0.96 -13.93
C ASP A 112 0.67 2.09 -14.98
N ALA A 113 -0.36 2.91 -14.86
CA ALA A 113 -0.56 4.09 -15.70
C ALA A 113 0.57 5.15 -15.56
N ARG A 114 1.31 5.13 -14.45
CA ARG A 114 2.52 5.95 -14.24
C ARG A 114 3.81 5.25 -14.65
N SER A 115 3.74 4.09 -15.28
CA SER A 115 4.89 3.25 -15.66
C SER A 115 5.76 2.86 -14.46
N ILE A 116 5.16 2.69 -13.29
CA ILE A 116 5.82 2.12 -12.12
C ILE A 116 5.97 0.61 -12.37
N PRO A 117 7.18 0.05 -12.28
CA PRO A 117 7.39 -1.36 -12.63
C PRO A 117 6.96 -2.33 -11.52
N LEU A 118 7.03 -1.90 -10.25
CA LEU A 118 6.90 -2.79 -9.08
C LEU A 118 6.17 -2.10 -7.95
N VAL A 119 5.27 -2.84 -7.31
CA VAL A 119 4.63 -2.46 -6.04
C VAL A 119 4.87 -3.56 -5.03
N PHE A 120 5.48 -3.23 -3.89
CA PHE A 120 5.75 -4.16 -2.80
C PHE A 120 4.79 -3.97 -1.64
N LEU A 121 4.65 -4.99 -0.80
CA LEU A 121 3.97 -4.91 0.49
C LEU A 121 4.44 -5.98 1.47
N GLU A 122 4.10 -5.76 2.74
CA GLU A 122 4.10 -6.78 3.78
C GLU A 122 2.65 -7.12 4.12
N GLY A 123 2.24 -8.38 3.96
CA GLY A 123 0.87 -8.77 4.27
C GLY A 123 0.56 -10.24 4.05
N SER A 124 -0.70 -10.61 4.27
CA SER A 124 -1.17 -11.98 4.11
C SER A 124 -1.12 -12.44 2.65
N PRO A 125 -0.43 -13.55 2.33
CA PRO A 125 -0.41 -14.10 0.98
C PRO A 125 -1.80 -14.58 0.52
N ASP A 126 -2.65 -15.04 1.42
CA ASP A 126 -4.01 -15.46 1.11
C ASP A 126 -4.89 -14.29 0.65
N TYR A 127 -4.65 -13.10 1.24
CA TYR A 127 -5.37 -11.90 0.87
C TYR A 127 -4.84 -11.27 -0.43
N TYR A 128 -3.54 -11.05 -0.50
CA TYR A 128 -2.92 -10.30 -1.60
C TYR A 128 -2.60 -11.17 -2.82
N GLY A 129 -2.39 -12.47 -2.67
CA GLY A 129 -2.16 -13.38 -3.78
C GLY A 129 -3.30 -13.43 -4.81
N ARG A 130 -4.54 -13.18 -4.36
CA ARG A 130 -5.71 -13.07 -5.25
C ARG A 130 -5.86 -11.68 -5.90
N ARG A 131 -4.95 -10.75 -5.59
CA ARG A 131 -5.00 -9.33 -5.99
C ARG A 131 -3.79 -8.89 -6.79
N GLY A 132 -3.11 -9.85 -7.44
CA GLY A 132 -1.98 -9.58 -8.34
C GLY A 132 -0.61 -9.55 -7.66
N PHE A 133 -0.51 -9.96 -6.38
CA PHE A 133 0.76 -10.09 -5.67
C PHE A 133 1.24 -11.54 -5.63
N GLU A 134 2.54 -11.71 -5.57
CA GLU A 134 3.23 -12.99 -5.46
C GLU A 134 4.37 -12.90 -4.45
N SER A 135 4.94 -14.03 -4.04
CA SER A 135 6.12 -14.04 -3.16
C SER A 135 7.27 -13.29 -3.82
N ALA A 136 7.73 -12.21 -3.19
CA ALA A 136 8.81 -11.39 -3.74
C ALA A 136 10.15 -12.15 -3.76
N SER A 137 10.44 -12.96 -2.74
CA SER A 137 11.66 -13.77 -2.70
C SER A 137 11.67 -14.85 -3.80
N ALA A 138 10.51 -15.42 -4.14
CA ALA A 138 10.42 -16.43 -5.20
C ALA A 138 10.73 -15.89 -6.60
N VAL A 139 10.62 -14.57 -6.80
CA VAL A 139 10.88 -13.90 -8.08
C VAL A 139 12.10 -12.98 -8.04
N GLY A 140 13.03 -13.23 -7.13
CA GLY A 140 14.37 -12.64 -7.16
C GLY A 140 14.56 -11.37 -6.33
N PHE A 141 13.62 -11.00 -5.46
CA PHE A 141 13.76 -9.85 -4.58
C PHE A 141 14.20 -10.25 -3.18
N ARG A 142 14.96 -9.37 -2.53
CA ARG A 142 15.37 -9.50 -1.15
C ARG A 142 14.63 -8.49 -0.29
N SER A 143 14.17 -8.96 0.87
CA SER A 143 13.53 -8.13 1.87
C SER A 143 14.49 -7.08 2.45
N PRO A 144 14.01 -5.87 2.79
CA PRO A 144 14.81 -4.84 3.44
C PRO A 144 15.16 -5.18 4.90
N SER A 145 14.50 -6.16 5.51
CA SER A 145 14.71 -6.52 6.91
C SER A 145 14.44 -8.00 7.17
N LEU A 146 15.25 -8.62 7.99
CA LEU A 146 15.01 -9.98 8.49
C LEU A 146 13.78 -10.08 9.42
N ARG A 147 13.26 -8.96 9.88
CA ARG A 147 12.03 -8.88 10.69
C ARG A 147 10.75 -9.07 9.87
N ILE A 148 10.83 -8.98 8.54
CA ILE A 148 9.71 -9.24 7.65
C ILE A 148 9.66 -10.74 7.39
N PRO A 149 8.60 -11.46 7.82
CA PRO A 149 8.44 -12.85 7.46
C PRO A 149 8.43 -13.03 5.95
N ASP A 150 9.17 -14.03 5.45
CA ASP A 150 9.30 -14.26 4.00
C ASP A 150 7.95 -14.42 3.30
N VAL A 151 7.02 -15.12 3.94
CA VAL A 151 5.65 -15.32 3.42
C VAL A 151 4.85 -14.01 3.31
N ALA A 152 5.20 -12.99 4.09
CA ALA A 152 4.54 -11.70 4.07
C ALA A 152 5.13 -10.74 3.04
N PHE A 153 6.36 -10.98 2.57
CA PHE A 153 7.06 -10.14 1.61
C PHE A 153 6.58 -10.43 0.19
N GLN A 154 5.81 -9.51 -0.39
CA GLN A 154 5.13 -9.72 -1.66
C GLN A 154 5.36 -8.57 -2.63
N VAL A 155 5.23 -8.87 -3.92
CA VAL A 155 5.41 -7.92 -5.01
C VAL A 155 4.35 -8.12 -6.10
N ALA A 156 3.87 -7.02 -6.67
CA ALA A 156 3.16 -6.99 -7.95
C ALA A 156 4.11 -6.47 -9.02
N ARG A 157 4.34 -7.28 -10.07
CA ARG A 157 5.11 -6.87 -11.25
C ARG A 157 4.15 -6.29 -12.28
N LEU A 158 4.31 -5.01 -12.60
CA LEU A 158 3.43 -4.27 -13.51
C LEU A 158 3.99 -4.27 -14.94
N SER A 159 3.28 -3.63 -15.88
CA SER A 159 3.58 -3.75 -17.32
C SER A 159 4.97 -3.25 -17.73
N SER A 160 5.54 -2.29 -17.00
CA SER A 160 6.87 -1.75 -17.27
C SER A 160 8.01 -2.48 -16.58
N TYR A 161 7.72 -3.58 -15.85
CA TYR A 161 8.76 -4.41 -15.24
C TYR A 161 9.62 -5.11 -16.29
N GLU A 162 10.93 -5.13 -16.06
CA GLU A 162 11.91 -5.89 -16.84
C GLU A 162 12.72 -6.82 -15.92
N PRO A 163 13.15 -8.02 -16.38
CA PRO A 163 13.80 -9.03 -15.53
C PRO A 163 15.07 -8.58 -14.81
N TRP A 164 15.80 -7.57 -15.32
CA TRP A 164 16.99 -7.03 -14.67
C TRP A 164 16.66 -6.21 -13.39
N MET A 165 15.41 -5.79 -13.23
CA MET A 165 14.94 -4.95 -12.12
C MET A 165 14.77 -5.73 -10.81
N THR A 166 15.53 -6.78 -10.60
CA THR A 166 15.55 -7.57 -9.35
C THR A 166 16.66 -7.11 -8.42
N GLY A 167 16.51 -7.34 -7.13
CA GLY A 167 17.52 -6.94 -6.14
C GLY A 167 16.93 -6.77 -4.76
N THR A 168 17.56 -5.94 -3.94
CA THR A 168 17.12 -5.69 -2.56
C THR A 168 16.17 -4.50 -2.52
N LEU A 169 15.00 -4.68 -1.90
CA LEU A 169 14.09 -3.56 -1.62
C LEU A 169 14.71 -2.65 -0.54
N VAL A 170 14.73 -1.37 -0.82
CA VAL A 170 15.21 -0.33 0.10
C VAL A 170 14.02 0.55 0.47
N TYR A 171 13.54 0.40 1.70
CA TYR A 171 12.44 1.21 2.22
C TYR A 171 12.83 2.67 2.39
N ALA A 172 11.84 3.55 2.22
CA ALA A 172 11.97 4.95 2.62
C ALA A 172 12.31 5.06 4.11
N GLU A 173 13.15 6.03 4.48
CA GLU A 173 13.59 6.28 5.86
C GLU A 173 12.40 6.42 6.84
N THR A 174 11.28 6.95 6.38
CA THR A 174 10.06 7.13 7.16
C THR A 174 9.56 5.84 7.82
N PHE A 175 9.65 4.70 7.13
CA PHE A 175 9.26 3.40 7.70
C PHE A 175 10.15 3.00 8.89
N TRP A 176 11.45 3.30 8.81
CA TRP A 176 12.43 3.01 9.86
C TRP A 176 12.26 3.95 11.05
N ALA A 177 12.11 5.25 10.77
CA ALA A 177 11.95 6.28 11.81
C ALA A 177 10.72 6.06 12.70
N LEU A 178 9.65 5.50 12.13
CA LEU A 178 8.39 5.22 12.84
C LEU A 178 8.26 3.75 13.29
N ASP A 179 9.32 2.95 13.13
CA ASP A 179 9.33 1.52 13.49
C ASP A 179 8.18 0.72 12.85
N CYS A 180 7.94 0.98 11.57
CA CYS A 180 6.89 0.33 10.76
C CYS A 180 7.48 -0.68 9.77
N VAL A 181 8.56 -1.37 10.12
CA VAL A 181 9.21 -2.40 9.30
C VAL A 181 9.15 -3.74 10.00
N GLY A 182 8.43 -4.70 9.42
CA GLY A 182 8.30 -6.06 9.94
C GLY A 182 7.69 -6.12 11.34
N LEU A 183 7.85 -7.27 11.98
CA LEU A 183 7.38 -7.53 13.34
C LEU A 183 8.53 -7.41 14.34
N ARG A 184 8.36 -6.63 15.40
CA ARG A 184 9.24 -6.69 16.59
C ARG A 184 8.65 -7.68 17.59
N GLN A 185 9.50 -8.54 18.12
CA GLN A 185 9.16 -9.44 19.22
C GLN A 185 9.31 -8.71 20.55
#